data_1398608f254af78c13ac15d58482c3c0
#
_entry.id   1398608f254af78c13ac15d58482c3c0
#
_cell.length_a   1.000
_cell.length_b   1.000
_cell.length_c   1.000
_cell.angle_alpha   90.00
_cell.angle_beta   90.00
_cell.angle_gamma   90.00
#
_symmetry.space_group_name_H-M   'P 1'
#
loop_
_entity.id
_entity.type
_entity.pdbx_description
1 polymer ?
#
loop_
_entity_poly.entity_id
_entity_poly.type
_entity_poly.pdbx_seq_one_letter_code
_entity_poly.pdbx_strand_id
1 'polypeptide(L)'
;GSAMKMTWGMTANNVGGLKFKRSDNETNPADQNVEISTGLSLQPSWGPVRMLYAIDLRDLTMKHADDTYCQSKKGTDCIWKRLHIGTEFGFFPIDSGMSIFSVRAGFSQGYFTYGFELNPFIFVRFLNIQVAVYKTETGDTIGERPDKRRVLQIHFGF
;
A
#
# COMPACT_ATOMS: atom_id res chain seq x y z
N GLY A 1 14.19 15.35 23.54
CA GLY A 1 14.71 15.01 22.21
C GLY A 1 13.61 14.39 21.38
N SER A 2 13.41 14.84 20.12
CA SER A 2 12.47 14.20 19.21
C SER A 2 13.00 12.80 18.87
N ALA A 3 12.28 11.76 19.25
CA ALA A 3 12.64 10.40 18.91
C ALA A 3 12.17 10.11 17.45
N MET A 4 13.08 9.74 16.60
CA MET A 4 12.78 9.24 15.26
C MET A 4 12.79 7.72 15.28
N LYS A 5 11.68 7.08 14.92
CA LYS A 5 11.59 5.64 14.76
C LYS A 5 11.73 5.29 13.28
N MET A 6 12.65 4.40 12.97
CA MET A 6 12.82 3.82 11.65
C MET A 6 12.48 2.33 11.71
N THR A 7 11.71 1.86 10.73
CA THR A 7 11.34 0.45 10.62
C THR A 7 11.58 0.00 9.17
N TRP A 8 12.27 -1.11 9.02
CA TRP A 8 12.45 -1.80 7.75
C TRP A 8 11.75 -3.16 7.81
N GLY A 9 11.18 -3.58 6.71
CA GLY A 9 10.51 -4.87 6.59
C GLY A 9 10.69 -5.48 5.20
N MET A 10 10.63 -6.80 5.16
CA MET A 10 10.63 -7.59 3.92
C MET A 10 9.61 -8.70 4.05
N THR A 11 8.89 -8.96 2.96
CA THR A 11 7.94 -10.07 2.88
C THR A 11 8.24 -10.91 1.65
N ALA A 12 8.03 -12.22 1.78
CA ALA A 12 8.08 -13.16 0.67
C ALA A 12 6.78 -13.95 0.65
N ASN A 13 6.03 -13.83 -0.43
CA ASN A 13 4.78 -14.53 -0.66
C ASN A 13 4.98 -15.66 -1.67
N ASN A 14 4.13 -16.68 -1.64
CA ASN A 14 4.17 -17.83 -2.53
C ASN A 14 5.55 -18.51 -2.59
N VAL A 15 6.19 -18.68 -1.45
CA VAL A 15 7.50 -19.33 -1.35
C VAL A 15 7.38 -20.78 -1.83
N GLY A 16 8.15 -21.13 -2.89
CA GLY A 16 8.06 -22.42 -3.58
C GLY A 16 7.28 -22.37 -4.88
N GLY A 17 6.52 -21.30 -5.13
CA GLY A 17 5.66 -21.16 -6.32
C GLY A 17 4.51 -22.18 -6.34
N LEU A 18 3.39 -21.79 -6.94
CA LEU A 18 2.26 -22.70 -7.16
C LEU A 18 2.02 -22.85 -8.66
N LYS A 19 2.06 -24.10 -9.13
CA LYS A 19 1.72 -24.45 -10.51
C LYS A 19 0.37 -25.11 -10.53
N PHE A 20 -0.54 -24.57 -11.31
CA PHE A 20 -1.87 -25.12 -11.49
C PHE A 20 -1.93 -25.95 -12.77
N LYS A 21 -2.38 -27.20 -12.65
CA LYS A 21 -2.73 -28.05 -13.80
C LYS A 21 -4.23 -28.23 -13.86
N ARG A 22 -4.81 -27.95 -14.99
CA ARG A 22 -6.20 -28.27 -15.28
C ARG A 22 -6.29 -29.66 -15.91
N SER A 23 -7.34 -30.40 -15.62
CA SER A 23 -7.54 -31.78 -16.14
C SER A 23 -8.23 -31.80 -17.52
N ASP A 24 -8.76 -30.69 -17.97
CA ASP A 24 -9.42 -30.47 -19.24
C ASP A 24 -8.49 -29.73 -20.22
N ASN A 25 -8.68 -29.86 -21.49
CA ASN A 25 -7.82 -29.30 -22.55
C ASN A 25 -7.90 -27.75 -22.69
N GLU A 26 -8.37 -27.06 -21.66
CA GLU A 26 -8.38 -25.59 -21.61
C GLU A 26 -7.05 -25.03 -21.06
N THR A 27 -6.82 -23.74 -21.30
CA THR A 27 -5.62 -23.03 -20.80
C THR A 27 -5.47 -23.14 -19.30
N ASN A 28 -4.29 -23.55 -18.83
CA ASN A 28 -3.99 -23.59 -17.40
C ASN A 28 -4.13 -22.19 -16.78
N PRO A 29 -4.62 -22.11 -15.53
CA PRO A 29 -4.52 -20.87 -14.75
C PRO A 29 -3.06 -20.41 -14.63
N ALA A 30 -2.87 -19.11 -14.52
CA ALA A 30 -1.54 -18.52 -14.36
C ALA A 30 -0.82 -19.07 -13.12
N ASP A 31 0.45 -19.42 -13.28
CA ASP A 31 1.30 -19.88 -12.18
C ASP A 31 1.52 -18.73 -11.18
N GLN A 32 1.43 -19.03 -9.88
CA GLN A 32 1.78 -18.07 -8.83
C GLN A 32 3.28 -18.19 -8.51
N ASN A 33 4.02 -17.21 -8.95
CA ASN A 33 5.46 -17.12 -8.67
C ASN A 33 5.74 -16.53 -7.28
N VAL A 34 6.98 -16.74 -6.80
CA VAL A 34 7.46 -16.10 -5.57
C VAL A 34 7.46 -14.58 -5.77
N GLU A 35 6.83 -13.87 -4.85
CA GLU A 35 6.80 -12.42 -4.79
C GLU A 35 7.60 -11.95 -3.56
N ILE A 36 8.59 -11.09 -3.78
CA ILE A 36 9.38 -10.47 -2.71
C ILE A 36 9.08 -8.97 -2.70
N SER A 37 8.76 -8.46 -1.53
CA SER A 37 8.49 -7.04 -1.30
C SER A 37 9.32 -6.53 -0.14
N THR A 38 9.77 -5.28 -0.20
CA THR A 38 10.51 -4.62 0.87
C THR A 38 9.99 -3.21 1.09
N GLY A 39 10.07 -2.73 2.32
CA GLY A 39 9.62 -1.40 2.67
C GLY A 39 10.42 -0.79 3.81
N LEU A 40 10.45 0.53 3.82
CA LEU A 40 11.06 1.36 4.84
C LEU A 40 10.07 2.39 5.32
N SER A 41 9.96 2.58 6.64
CA SER A 41 9.18 3.67 7.22
C SER A 41 10.00 4.50 8.20
N LEU A 42 9.72 5.80 8.21
CA LEU A 42 10.30 6.79 9.11
C LEU A 42 9.16 7.48 9.86
N GLN A 43 9.25 7.51 11.17
CA GLN A 43 8.24 8.11 12.03
C GLN A 43 8.90 9.14 12.99
N PRO A 44 9.12 10.39 12.54
CA PRO A 44 9.49 11.47 13.42
C PRO A 44 8.28 11.91 14.24
N SER A 45 8.49 12.31 15.49
CA SER A 45 7.47 12.92 16.33
C SER A 45 7.85 14.35 16.64
N TRP A 46 7.00 15.31 16.29
CA TRP A 46 7.20 16.73 16.56
C TRP A 46 6.01 17.32 17.31
N GLY A 47 6.09 17.32 18.63
CA GLY A 47 5.05 17.91 19.47
C GLY A 47 3.65 17.33 19.19
N PRO A 48 2.68 18.17 18.81
CA PRO A 48 1.29 17.75 18.62
C PRO A 48 1.03 17.07 17.26
N VAL A 49 2.07 16.85 16.44
CA VAL A 49 1.95 16.24 15.12
C VAL A 49 2.79 14.97 15.03
N ARG A 50 2.13 13.88 14.68
CA ARG A 50 2.77 12.62 14.32
C ARG A 50 2.94 12.57 12.81
N MET A 51 4.13 12.27 12.35
CA MET A 51 4.42 12.09 10.94
C MET A 51 4.82 10.64 10.67
N LEU A 52 4.40 10.11 9.54
CA LEU A 52 4.84 8.81 9.03
C LEU A 52 5.17 8.97 7.56
N TYR A 53 6.35 8.55 7.18
CA TYR A 53 6.79 8.44 5.80
C TYR A 53 7.07 6.97 5.50
N ALA A 54 6.58 6.47 4.40
CA ALA A 54 6.79 5.09 3.99
C ALA A 54 7.15 5.02 2.51
N ILE A 55 8.04 4.11 2.18
CA ILE A 55 8.38 3.73 0.81
C ILE A 55 8.41 2.22 0.74
N ASP A 56 7.66 1.65 -0.19
CA ASP A 56 7.57 0.22 -0.42
C ASP A 56 7.85 -0.10 -1.89
N LEU A 57 8.61 -1.14 -2.11
CA LEU A 57 8.82 -1.76 -3.40
C LEU A 57 8.20 -3.16 -3.37
N ARG A 58 7.16 -3.36 -4.17
CA ARG A 58 6.45 -4.64 -4.29
C ARG A 58 6.94 -5.44 -5.47
N ASP A 59 6.85 -6.76 -5.36
CA ASP A 59 7.20 -7.70 -6.41
C ASP A 59 8.56 -7.42 -7.06
N LEU A 60 9.62 -7.45 -6.27
CA LEU A 60 11.01 -7.27 -6.74
C LEU A 60 11.42 -8.36 -7.74
N THR A 61 10.74 -9.50 -7.73
CA THR A 61 11.00 -10.62 -8.64
C THR A 61 10.53 -10.35 -10.06
N MET A 62 9.62 -9.37 -10.25
CA MET A 62 9.00 -9.02 -11.54
C MET A 62 8.31 -10.21 -12.24
N LYS A 63 7.76 -11.14 -11.46
CA LYS A 63 7.18 -12.39 -11.95
C LYS A 63 5.69 -12.53 -11.63
N HIS A 64 5.02 -11.43 -11.26
CA HIS A 64 3.58 -11.49 -11.03
C HIS A 64 2.85 -11.96 -12.28
N ALA A 65 1.93 -12.90 -12.14
CA ALA A 65 1.26 -13.57 -13.26
C ALA A 65 0.50 -12.59 -14.18
N ASP A 66 -0.07 -11.53 -13.60
CA ASP A 66 -0.86 -10.54 -14.34
C ASP A 66 0.01 -9.44 -15.00
N ASP A 67 1.34 -9.47 -14.83
CA ASP A 67 2.24 -8.46 -15.36
C ASP A 67 3.17 -9.01 -16.45
N THR A 68 2.56 -9.54 -17.51
CA THR A 68 3.26 -10.13 -18.66
C THR A 68 4.17 -9.13 -19.36
N TYR A 69 3.79 -7.85 -19.38
CA TYR A 69 4.59 -6.78 -19.96
C TYR A 69 5.94 -6.62 -19.23
N CYS A 70 5.93 -6.55 -17.92
CA CYS A 70 7.16 -6.38 -17.14
C CYS A 70 8.00 -7.66 -17.03
N GLN A 71 7.42 -8.83 -17.29
CA GLN A 71 8.20 -10.05 -17.45
C GLN A 71 9.05 -10.03 -18.72
N SER A 72 8.53 -9.44 -19.81
CA SER A 72 9.17 -9.42 -21.13
C SER A 72 9.98 -8.14 -21.40
N LYS A 73 9.55 -6.99 -20.90
CA LYS A 73 10.17 -5.68 -21.13
C LYS A 73 10.50 -5.01 -19.78
N LYS A 74 11.78 -4.96 -19.45
CA LYS A 74 12.28 -4.23 -18.26
C LYS A 74 12.33 -2.74 -18.58
N GLY A 75 11.21 -2.03 -18.39
CA GLY A 75 11.12 -0.58 -18.59
C GLY A 75 11.00 0.17 -17.25
N THR A 76 11.18 1.49 -17.28
CA THR A 76 10.97 2.38 -16.13
C THR A 76 9.55 2.29 -15.57
N ASP A 77 8.55 2.04 -16.42
CA ASP A 77 7.16 1.87 -16.05
C ASP A 77 6.95 0.70 -15.08
N CYS A 78 7.74 -0.37 -15.23
CA CYS A 78 7.68 -1.53 -14.36
C CYS A 78 8.14 -1.21 -12.92
N ILE A 79 9.07 -0.28 -12.76
CA ILE A 79 9.52 0.18 -11.44
C ILE A 79 8.42 1.03 -10.80
N TRP A 80 7.83 1.96 -11.56
CA TRP A 80 6.77 2.83 -11.05
C TRP A 80 5.52 2.07 -10.65
N LYS A 81 5.15 0.99 -11.36
CA LYS A 81 4.04 0.10 -10.98
C LYS A 81 4.25 -0.56 -9.62
N ARG A 82 5.49 -0.74 -9.19
CA ARG A 82 5.88 -1.43 -7.94
C ARG A 82 6.20 -0.49 -6.81
N LEU A 83 6.43 0.78 -7.13
CA LEU A 83 6.78 1.81 -6.17
C LEU A 83 5.53 2.36 -5.49
N HIS A 84 5.53 2.31 -4.17
CA HIS A 84 4.52 2.93 -3.32
C HIS A 84 5.21 3.86 -2.34
N ILE A 85 4.81 5.11 -2.35
CA ILE A 85 5.32 6.13 -1.42
C ILE A 85 4.13 6.72 -0.70
N GLY A 86 4.21 6.86 0.61
CA GLY A 86 3.14 7.42 1.42
C GLY A 86 3.65 8.32 2.53
N THR A 87 2.82 9.28 2.89
CA THR A 87 3.01 10.12 4.05
C THR A 87 1.68 10.26 4.81
N GLU A 88 1.78 10.27 6.12
CA GLU A 88 0.66 10.51 7.01
C GLU A 88 1.03 11.61 8.00
N PHE A 89 0.12 12.54 8.19
CA PHE A 89 0.18 13.58 9.22
C PHE A 89 -0.99 13.38 10.16
N GLY A 90 -0.69 12.96 11.39
CA GLY A 90 -1.66 12.79 12.46
C GLY A 90 -1.60 13.95 13.44
N PHE A 91 -2.73 14.59 13.65
CA PHE A 91 -2.88 15.73 14.56
C PHE A 91 -3.47 15.28 15.89
N PHE A 92 -2.98 15.85 16.95
CA PHE A 92 -3.36 15.53 18.34
C PHE A 92 -3.17 14.03 18.63
N PRO A 93 -1.91 13.53 18.55
CA PRO A 93 -1.62 12.14 18.84
C PRO A 93 -1.87 11.85 20.33
N ILE A 94 -2.35 10.64 20.60
CA ILE A 94 -2.55 10.11 21.95
C ILE A 94 -1.55 8.98 22.17
N ASP A 95 -1.28 8.63 23.42
CA ASP A 95 -0.28 7.63 23.84
C ASP A 95 -0.42 6.25 23.13
N SER A 96 -1.60 5.95 22.58
CA SER A 96 -1.86 4.73 21.80
C SER A 96 -1.35 4.76 20.34
N GLY A 97 -0.71 5.85 19.90
CA GLY A 97 -0.27 6.03 18.51
C GLY A 97 -1.39 6.37 17.53
N MET A 98 -2.61 6.60 18.00
CA MET A 98 -3.72 7.13 17.22
C MET A 98 -3.72 8.65 17.26
N SER A 99 -4.36 9.29 16.28
CA SER A 99 -4.57 10.74 16.22
C SER A 99 -6.06 11.03 16.10
N ILE A 100 -6.51 12.18 16.57
CA ILE A 100 -7.90 12.60 16.42
C ILE A 100 -8.24 12.75 14.95
N PHE A 101 -7.31 13.32 14.19
CA PHE A 101 -7.44 13.54 12.76
C PHE A 101 -6.14 13.19 12.08
N SER A 102 -6.20 12.48 10.95
CA SER A 102 -5.03 12.18 10.12
C SER A 102 -5.32 12.48 8.65
N VAL A 103 -4.33 13.02 7.96
CA VAL A 103 -4.32 13.21 6.51
C VAL A 103 -3.24 12.31 5.92
N ARG A 104 -3.59 11.64 4.85
CA ARG A 104 -2.69 10.75 4.12
C ARG A 104 -2.57 11.21 2.69
N ALA A 105 -1.36 11.22 2.18
CA ALA A 105 -1.08 11.44 0.77
C ALA A 105 -0.02 10.43 0.32
N GLY A 106 -0.10 10.02 -0.94
CA GLY A 106 0.84 9.04 -1.44
C GLY A 106 0.86 8.96 -2.95
N PHE A 107 1.75 8.11 -3.41
CA PHE A 107 1.93 7.76 -4.80
C PHE A 107 2.00 6.24 -4.89
N SER A 108 1.16 5.65 -5.72
CA SER A 108 1.03 4.20 -5.85
C SER A 108 0.79 3.84 -7.30
N GLN A 109 1.62 2.97 -7.84
CA GLN A 109 1.51 2.50 -9.23
C GLN A 109 1.45 3.63 -10.28
N GLY A 110 2.19 4.72 -10.08
CA GLY A 110 2.14 5.86 -10.98
C GLY A 110 1.02 6.88 -10.72
N TYR A 111 0.18 6.65 -9.70
CA TYR A 111 -0.96 7.53 -9.40
C TYR A 111 -0.89 8.15 -8.02
N PHE A 112 -1.37 9.38 -7.94
CA PHE A 112 -1.54 10.07 -6.68
C PHE A 112 -2.72 9.49 -5.89
N THR A 113 -2.51 9.31 -4.59
CA THR A 113 -3.51 8.78 -3.64
C THR A 113 -3.63 9.74 -2.47
N TYR A 114 -4.82 9.85 -1.90
CA TYR A 114 -5.05 10.65 -0.71
C TYR A 114 -6.17 10.06 0.14
N GLY A 115 -6.14 10.39 1.41
CA GLY A 115 -7.15 9.96 2.35
C GLY A 115 -7.14 10.78 3.62
N PHE A 116 -8.17 10.62 4.41
CA PHE A 116 -8.22 11.17 5.75
C PHE A 116 -8.87 10.18 6.72
N GLU A 117 -8.56 10.36 7.98
CA GLU A 117 -9.10 9.56 9.08
C GLU A 117 -9.53 10.50 10.19
N LEU A 118 -10.67 10.21 10.78
CA LEU A 118 -11.25 10.95 11.90
C LEU A 118 -11.62 9.98 13.02
N ASN A 119 -11.12 10.25 14.22
CA ASN A 119 -11.40 9.53 15.45
C ASN A 119 -12.08 10.47 16.46
N PRO A 120 -13.36 10.82 16.30
CA PRO A 120 -14.01 11.86 17.10
C PRO A 120 -14.14 11.49 18.58
N PHE A 121 -14.22 10.20 18.92
CA PHE A 121 -14.35 9.68 20.28
C PHE A 121 -13.14 8.87 20.71
N ILE A 122 -11.96 9.45 20.54
CA ILE A 122 -10.68 8.78 20.71
C ILE A 122 -10.47 8.18 22.12
N PHE A 123 -11.05 8.79 23.16
CA PHE A 123 -10.96 8.27 24.53
C PHE A 123 -11.73 6.96 24.73
N VAL A 124 -12.78 6.73 23.94
CA VAL A 124 -13.64 5.55 24.06
C VAL A 124 -13.37 4.56 22.92
N ARG A 125 -12.54 4.93 21.93
CA ARG A 125 -12.27 4.15 20.69
C ARG A 125 -13.53 3.67 19.98
N PHE A 126 -14.64 4.38 20.18
CA PHE A 126 -15.96 3.94 19.74
C PHE A 126 -16.18 4.08 18.25
N LEU A 127 -15.60 5.11 17.62
CA LEU A 127 -15.84 5.43 16.22
C LEU A 127 -14.56 5.84 15.52
N ASN A 128 -14.25 5.17 14.40
CA ASN A 128 -13.22 5.56 13.47
C ASN A 128 -13.83 5.67 12.07
N ILE A 129 -13.63 6.79 11.40
CA ILE A 129 -14.11 7.05 10.05
C ILE A 129 -12.89 7.27 9.16
N GLN A 130 -12.76 6.48 8.10
CA GLN A 130 -11.68 6.60 7.14
C GLN A 130 -12.23 6.78 5.73
N VAL A 131 -11.65 7.72 4.99
CA VAL A 131 -11.92 7.93 3.57
C VAL A 131 -10.62 7.85 2.81
N ALA A 132 -10.60 7.10 1.72
CA ALA A 132 -9.46 7.01 0.83
C ALA A 132 -9.90 7.08 -0.62
N VAL A 133 -9.10 7.77 -1.43
CA VAL A 133 -9.24 7.83 -2.88
C VAL A 133 -7.92 7.45 -3.50
N TYR A 134 -7.94 6.42 -4.34
CA TYR A 134 -6.75 5.96 -5.04
C TYR A 134 -7.09 5.44 -6.43
N LYS A 135 -6.09 5.32 -7.26
CA LYS A 135 -6.18 4.68 -8.56
C LYS A 135 -5.25 3.47 -8.58
N THR A 136 -5.68 2.43 -9.26
CA THR A 136 -4.90 1.21 -9.50
C THR A 136 -4.77 1.04 -11.01
N GLU A 137 -3.60 0.71 -11.50
CA GLU A 137 -3.41 0.34 -12.89
C GLU A 137 -3.83 -1.11 -13.11
N THR A 138 -4.72 -1.35 -14.06
CA THR A 138 -5.15 -2.69 -14.47
C THR A 138 -4.67 -3.06 -15.88
N GLY A 139 -3.99 -2.13 -16.56
CA GLY A 139 -3.38 -2.33 -17.86
C GLY A 139 -1.89 -2.72 -17.76
N ASP A 140 -1.29 -2.99 -18.92
CA ASP A 140 0.12 -3.35 -19.04
C ASP A 140 1.06 -2.17 -18.77
N THR A 141 0.67 -0.98 -19.20
CA THR A 141 1.44 0.26 -19.00
C THR A 141 0.69 1.26 -18.12
N ILE A 142 1.44 2.14 -17.44
CA ILE A 142 0.85 3.19 -16.60
C ILE A 142 0.01 4.14 -17.48
N GLY A 143 -1.24 4.35 -17.07
CA GLY A 143 -2.19 5.23 -17.77
C GLY A 143 -3.07 4.52 -18.79
N GLU A 144 -2.89 3.23 -19.02
CA GLU A 144 -3.66 2.49 -20.01
C GLU A 144 -5.09 2.20 -19.53
N ARG A 145 -5.22 1.69 -18.30
CA ARG A 145 -6.52 1.34 -17.70
C ARG A 145 -6.57 1.70 -16.21
N PRO A 146 -6.62 2.99 -15.88
CA PRO A 146 -6.71 3.42 -14.48
C PRO A 146 -8.09 3.14 -13.89
N ASP A 147 -8.13 2.28 -12.87
CA ASP A 147 -9.33 2.04 -12.07
C ASP A 147 -9.33 2.97 -10.84
N LYS A 148 -10.27 3.89 -10.79
CA LYS A 148 -10.41 4.85 -9.69
C LYS A 148 -11.32 4.29 -8.61
N ARG A 149 -10.77 4.13 -7.40
CA ARG A 149 -11.49 3.61 -6.23
C ARG A 149 -11.66 4.68 -5.16
N ARG A 150 -12.84 4.64 -4.55
CA ARG A 150 -13.18 5.44 -3.36
C ARG A 150 -13.61 4.48 -2.27
N VAL A 151 -13.00 4.59 -1.12
CA VAL A 151 -13.29 3.73 0.03
C VAL A 151 -13.73 4.60 1.19
N LEU A 152 -14.87 4.26 1.78
CA LEU A 152 -15.34 4.77 3.05
C LEU A 152 -15.41 3.58 4.02
N GLN A 153 -14.70 3.69 5.13
CA GLN A 153 -14.72 2.69 6.19
C GLN A 153 -15.19 3.35 7.48
N ILE A 154 -16.11 2.70 8.16
CA ILE A 154 -16.60 3.12 9.47
C ILE A 154 -16.40 1.94 10.40
N HIS A 155 -15.58 2.12 11.43
CA HIS A 155 -15.31 1.11 12.44
C HIS A 155 -15.96 1.52 13.75
N PHE A 156 -16.73 0.60 14.32
CA PHE A 156 -17.25 0.72 15.68
C PHE A 156 -16.46 -0.25 16.58
N GLY A 157 -15.85 0.29 17.64
CA GLY A 157 -15.17 -0.52 18.68
C GLY A 157 -16.05 -0.64 19.91
N PHE A 158 -16.06 -1.81 20.56
CA PHE A 158 -16.72 -2.07 21.84
C PHE A 158 -15.69 -2.53 22.85
#